data_ed9c24f08300fffe84ff6bb43f64d666
#
_entry.id   ed9c24f08300fffe84ff6bb43f64d666
#
_cell.length_a   1.000
_cell.length_b   1.000
_cell.length_c   1.000
_cell.angle_alpha   90.00
_cell.angle_beta   90.00
_cell.angle_gamma   90.00
#
_symmetry.space_group_name_H-M   'P 1'
#
loop_
_entity.id
_entity.type
_entity.pdbx_description
1 polymer ?
#
loop_
_entity_poly.entity_id
_entity_poly.type
_entity_poly.pdbx_seq_one_letter_code
_entity_poly.pdbx_strand_id
1 'polypeptide(L)'
;MKKRRILSLKYMLIDILSAIISWICFFYFRKSFIESSEFTIDQNFYLGLIFVPIFWFIFYISVGSYKNVYKKHRIKEIGQTILTSIIGNIFLFFILILDDEINKYQDYYSSFGAMLLLHSMITLIPRFTLTSLTVKKIHRREIGFSTLIVGGNEKALNIYNELESIKNSPGYIFKGFVSTNGVDRSLMDAPIDYYGNYSILKETIIKEEIEEVIIAIEPSEHENINRIINDLYNLQVRIKVIPDMYNILTGSVKMTSIFGALLIEVNPEIMPAWQKSTKRVLDIIFSTIAIILLLPIYLFLTITVKYSSKGPILFKQKRIGRHRKEFNIYKFRSMINNAEKNGPQLSSSTDPRITPIGKFMRKTRLDEIPQFINVLKGEMSIVGPRPERQFFINQIMEKAPHYRHLEKVKPGITSWGQVKYGYAENVEEMISRLKYDVLYVENMSLSLDFKIMFYTIIIILKGSGK
;
A
#
# COMPACT_ATOMS: atom_id res chain seq x y z
N MET A 1 -17.55 -2.39 -12.36
CA MET A 1 -16.12 -2.76 -12.57
C MET A 1 -15.65 -2.67 -14.03
N LYS A 2 -16.39 -3.14 -15.06
CA LYS A 2 -15.97 -3.14 -16.48
C LYS A 2 -15.59 -1.75 -17.05
N LYS A 3 -16.37 -0.71 -16.79
CA LYS A 3 -16.10 0.66 -17.26
C LYS A 3 -14.79 1.27 -16.72
N ARG A 4 -14.40 0.93 -15.47
CA ARG A 4 -13.13 1.40 -14.87
C ARG A 4 -11.92 0.74 -15.49
N ARG A 5 -11.98 -0.57 -15.77
CA ARG A 5 -10.90 -1.28 -16.47
C ARG A 5 -10.67 -0.70 -17.86
N ILE A 6 -11.74 -0.41 -18.58
CA ILE A 6 -11.65 0.23 -19.91
C ILE A 6 -10.99 1.60 -19.83
N LEU A 7 -11.33 2.42 -18.83
CA LEU A 7 -10.70 3.73 -18.66
C LEU A 7 -9.22 3.61 -18.31
N SER A 8 -8.86 2.69 -17.40
CA SER A 8 -7.46 2.42 -17.08
C SER A 8 -6.66 1.96 -18.30
N LEU A 9 -7.24 1.10 -19.14
CA LEU A 9 -6.62 0.67 -20.42
C LEU A 9 -6.44 1.86 -21.37
N LYS A 10 -7.38 2.80 -21.45
CA LYS A 10 -7.22 4.01 -22.27
C LYS A 10 -6.04 4.86 -21.82
N TYR A 11 -5.83 5.04 -20.50
CA TYR A 11 -4.65 5.73 -19.99
C TYR A 11 -3.37 4.99 -20.38
N MET A 12 -3.33 3.66 -20.22
CA MET A 12 -2.16 2.85 -20.60
C MET A 12 -1.81 2.99 -22.08
N LEU A 13 -2.80 2.90 -22.96
CA LEU A 13 -2.61 3.06 -24.41
C LEU A 13 -2.11 4.47 -24.76
N ILE A 14 -2.71 5.50 -24.20
CA ILE A 14 -2.28 6.88 -24.41
C ILE A 14 -0.82 7.06 -23.98
N ASP A 15 -0.42 6.52 -22.84
CA ASP A 15 0.95 6.67 -22.34
C ASP A 15 1.97 5.95 -23.22
N ILE A 16 1.65 4.74 -23.66
CA ILE A 16 2.50 4.00 -24.60
C ILE A 16 2.67 4.76 -25.92
N LEU A 17 1.56 5.25 -26.48
CA LEU A 17 1.59 6.04 -27.72
C LEU A 17 2.36 7.35 -27.52
N SER A 18 2.15 8.04 -26.41
CA SER A 18 2.87 9.27 -26.09
C SER A 18 4.37 9.01 -25.95
N ALA A 19 4.78 7.90 -25.34
CA ALA A 19 6.18 7.54 -25.21
C ALA A 19 6.83 7.23 -26.57
N ILE A 20 6.12 6.52 -27.45
CA ILE A 20 6.59 6.25 -28.81
C ILE A 20 6.77 7.56 -29.59
N ILE A 21 5.76 8.42 -29.60
CA ILE A 21 5.80 9.68 -30.33
C ILE A 21 6.90 10.60 -29.76
N SER A 22 7.03 10.65 -28.43
CA SER A 22 8.05 11.50 -27.81
C SER A 22 9.46 11.02 -28.14
N TRP A 23 9.70 9.69 -28.22
CA TRP A 23 10.96 9.13 -28.64
C TRP A 23 11.29 9.48 -30.09
N ILE A 24 10.34 9.32 -31.00
CA ILE A 24 10.53 9.67 -32.44
C ILE A 24 10.87 11.16 -32.57
N CYS A 25 10.11 12.04 -31.92
CA CYS A 25 10.36 13.48 -31.94
C CYS A 25 11.73 13.85 -31.34
N PHE A 26 12.09 13.22 -30.21
CA PHE A 26 13.38 13.45 -29.57
C PHE A 26 14.54 12.98 -30.44
N PHE A 27 14.44 11.78 -31.02
CA PHE A 27 15.48 11.24 -31.89
C PHE A 27 15.69 12.11 -33.14
N TYR A 28 14.60 12.59 -33.75
CA TYR A 28 14.65 13.54 -34.84
C TYR A 28 15.32 14.85 -34.43
N PHE A 29 14.91 15.43 -33.29
CA PHE A 29 15.49 16.65 -32.76
C PHE A 29 17.00 16.50 -32.51
N ARG A 30 17.41 15.40 -31.89
CA ARG A 30 18.80 15.10 -31.59
C ARG A 30 19.66 15.03 -32.87
N LYS A 31 19.24 14.23 -33.85
CA LYS A 31 19.96 14.07 -35.12
C LYS A 31 20.08 15.40 -35.88
N SER A 32 18.98 16.11 -36.04
CA SER A 32 18.92 17.34 -36.86
C SER A 32 19.54 18.57 -36.22
N PHE A 33 19.36 18.78 -34.89
CA PHE A 33 19.74 20.02 -34.22
C PHE A 33 20.97 19.89 -33.34
N ILE A 34 21.26 18.71 -32.78
CA ILE A 34 22.40 18.52 -31.88
C ILE A 34 23.58 17.93 -32.65
N GLU A 35 23.37 16.81 -33.35
CA GLU A 35 24.42 16.12 -34.10
C GLU A 35 24.65 16.78 -35.48
N SER A 36 23.75 17.68 -35.94
CA SER A 36 23.77 18.31 -37.25
C SER A 36 24.00 17.33 -38.41
N SER A 37 23.46 16.12 -38.28
CA SER A 37 23.57 15.03 -39.25
C SER A 37 22.26 14.86 -39.99
N GLU A 38 22.31 14.20 -41.17
CA GLU A 38 21.09 13.79 -41.85
C GLU A 38 20.30 12.77 -40.99
N PHE A 39 18.98 12.90 -41.03
CA PHE A 39 18.11 11.98 -40.30
C PHE A 39 18.21 10.58 -40.90
N THR A 40 18.93 9.71 -40.21
CA THR A 40 19.06 8.27 -40.56
C THR A 40 18.48 7.44 -39.43
N ILE A 41 17.71 6.42 -39.82
CA ILE A 41 17.17 5.45 -38.86
C ILE A 41 18.23 4.39 -38.62
N ASP A 42 18.80 4.38 -37.45
CA ASP A 42 19.86 3.51 -37.01
C ASP A 42 19.37 2.46 -35.95
N GLN A 43 20.26 1.59 -35.53
CA GLN A 43 19.92 0.58 -34.52
C GLN A 43 19.45 1.20 -33.19
N ASN A 44 20.01 2.34 -32.80
CA ASN A 44 19.64 3.05 -31.57
C ASN A 44 18.21 3.58 -31.63
N PHE A 45 17.74 4.00 -32.82
CA PHE A 45 16.34 4.38 -33.00
C PHE A 45 15.39 3.23 -32.66
N TYR A 46 15.63 2.02 -33.18
CA TYR A 46 14.78 0.85 -32.94
C TYR A 46 14.87 0.36 -31.50
N LEU A 47 16.07 0.36 -30.91
CA LEU A 47 16.23 0.00 -29.50
C LEU A 47 15.45 0.97 -28.60
N GLY A 48 15.53 2.25 -28.84
CA GLY A 48 14.78 3.24 -28.06
C GLY A 48 13.27 3.17 -28.31
N LEU A 49 12.85 2.86 -29.54
CA LEU A 49 11.43 2.68 -29.88
C LEU A 49 10.78 1.54 -29.07
N ILE A 50 11.55 0.54 -28.67
CA ILE A 50 11.08 -0.57 -27.82
C ILE A 50 11.30 -0.25 -26.34
N PHE A 51 12.50 0.17 -25.96
CA PHE A 51 12.89 0.35 -24.57
C PHE A 51 12.15 1.51 -23.87
N VAL A 52 12.05 2.68 -24.55
CA VAL A 52 11.46 3.87 -23.93
C VAL A 52 9.98 3.70 -23.55
N PRO A 53 9.10 3.14 -24.41
CA PRO A 53 7.70 2.88 -24.02
C PRO A 53 7.59 1.83 -22.91
N ILE A 54 8.42 0.78 -22.90
CA ILE A 54 8.43 -0.23 -21.83
C ILE A 54 8.86 0.41 -20.51
N PHE A 55 9.91 1.22 -20.51
CA PHE A 55 10.36 1.96 -19.34
C PHE A 55 9.23 2.83 -18.77
N TRP A 56 8.59 3.67 -19.59
CA TRP A 56 7.51 4.56 -19.15
C TRP A 56 6.30 3.80 -18.65
N PHE A 57 5.94 2.70 -19.29
CA PHE A 57 4.85 1.84 -18.86
C PHE A 57 5.10 1.26 -17.46
N ILE A 58 6.28 0.68 -17.24
CA ILE A 58 6.68 0.15 -15.91
C ILE A 58 6.74 1.28 -14.88
N PHE A 59 7.30 2.44 -15.25
CA PHE A 59 7.44 3.58 -14.37
C PHE A 59 6.06 4.13 -13.93
N TYR A 60 5.11 4.30 -14.84
CA TYR A 60 3.75 4.73 -14.52
C TYR A 60 2.96 3.72 -13.68
N ILE A 61 3.15 2.41 -13.91
CA ILE A 61 2.61 1.37 -13.02
C ILE A 61 3.18 1.53 -11.61
N SER A 62 4.48 1.72 -11.49
CA SER A 62 5.19 1.85 -10.20
C SER A 62 4.72 3.06 -9.40
N VAL A 63 4.47 4.17 -10.07
CA VAL A 63 3.91 5.39 -9.45
C VAL A 63 2.40 5.25 -9.16
N GLY A 64 1.73 4.23 -9.73
CA GLY A 64 0.30 3.99 -9.53
C GLY A 64 -0.61 4.87 -10.38
N SER A 65 -0.11 5.38 -11.52
CA SER A 65 -0.84 6.30 -12.40
C SER A 65 -2.16 5.73 -12.93
N TYR A 66 -2.31 4.40 -12.97
CA TYR A 66 -3.51 3.72 -13.48
C TYR A 66 -4.49 3.29 -12.38
N LYS A 67 -4.18 3.59 -11.10
CA LYS A 67 -5.08 3.32 -9.98
C LYS A 67 -6.05 4.49 -9.80
N ASN A 68 -7.24 4.17 -9.31
CA ASN A 68 -8.25 5.16 -8.93
C ASN A 68 -8.53 6.23 -10.02
N VAL A 69 -8.57 5.84 -11.30
CA VAL A 69 -8.71 6.75 -12.46
C VAL A 69 -9.96 7.65 -12.40
N TYR A 70 -11.02 7.24 -11.69
CA TYR A 70 -12.22 8.07 -11.47
C TYR A 70 -12.02 9.15 -10.41
N LYS A 71 -11.01 9.03 -9.54
CA LYS A 71 -10.67 10.03 -8.50
C LYS A 71 -9.61 11.03 -8.96
N LYS A 72 -9.25 11.02 -10.24
CA LYS A 72 -8.29 11.98 -10.78
C LYS A 72 -8.93 13.35 -10.93
N HIS A 73 -8.21 14.37 -10.48
CA HIS A 73 -8.56 15.78 -10.66
C HIS A 73 -7.57 16.45 -11.61
N ARG A 74 -8.04 17.40 -12.41
CA ARG A 74 -7.24 18.08 -13.44
C ARG A 74 -5.92 18.61 -12.90
N ILE A 75 -5.95 19.40 -11.81
CA ILE A 75 -4.74 20.01 -11.21
C ILE A 75 -3.78 18.93 -10.70
N LYS A 76 -4.32 17.90 -10.03
CA LYS A 76 -3.50 16.78 -9.53
C LYS A 76 -2.86 15.99 -10.67
N GLU A 77 -3.57 15.78 -11.78
CA GLU A 77 -3.04 15.09 -12.96
C GLU A 77 -1.90 15.87 -13.61
N ILE A 78 -2.04 17.22 -13.74
CA ILE A 78 -0.97 18.07 -14.25
C ILE A 78 0.28 17.94 -13.37
N GLY A 79 0.16 18.18 -12.07
CA GLY A 79 1.30 18.12 -11.15
C GLY A 79 1.94 16.74 -11.11
N GLN A 80 1.15 15.67 -11.10
CA GLN A 80 1.65 14.30 -11.10
C GLN A 80 2.36 13.97 -12.42
N THR A 81 1.81 14.37 -13.57
CA THR A 81 2.42 14.09 -14.88
C THR A 81 3.74 14.83 -15.02
N ILE A 82 3.82 16.12 -14.66
CA ILE A 82 5.05 16.90 -14.70
C ILE A 82 6.12 16.27 -13.78
N LEU A 83 5.78 16.00 -12.53
CA LEU A 83 6.72 15.41 -11.57
C LEU A 83 7.23 14.05 -12.02
N THR A 84 6.35 13.18 -12.51
CA THR A 84 6.76 11.87 -13.03
C THR A 84 7.59 11.99 -14.29
N SER A 85 7.30 12.95 -15.18
CA SER A 85 8.10 13.21 -16.36
C SER A 85 9.51 13.68 -15.99
N ILE A 86 9.66 14.58 -15.03
CA ILE A 86 10.97 15.03 -14.56
C ILE A 86 11.78 13.84 -14.03
N ILE A 87 11.22 13.08 -13.09
CA ILE A 87 11.92 11.96 -12.47
C ILE A 87 12.25 10.87 -13.50
N GLY A 88 11.31 10.50 -14.36
CA GLY A 88 11.53 9.46 -15.38
C GLY A 88 12.55 9.87 -16.43
N ASN A 89 12.56 11.15 -16.85
CA ASN A 89 13.57 11.64 -17.79
C ASN A 89 14.97 11.73 -17.17
N ILE A 90 15.10 12.00 -15.87
CA ILE A 90 16.39 11.90 -15.17
C ILE A 90 16.92 10.45 -15.28
N PHE A 91 16.11 9.44 -15.01
CA PHE A 91 16.51 8.04 -15.15
C PHE A 91 16.88 7.69 -16.59
N LEU A 92 16.07 8.08 -17.56
CA LEU A 92 16.34 7.82 -18.99
C LEU A 92 17.61 8.53 -19.46
N PHE A 93 17.86 9.76 -19.00
CA PHE A 93 19.07 10.50 -19.31
C PHE A 93 20.32 9.74 -18.89
N PHE A 94 20.36 9.23 -17.66
CA PHE A 94 21.51 8.45 -17.18
C PHE A 94 21.67 7.09 -17.87
N ILE A 95 20.58 6.50 -18.38
CA ILE A 95 20.63 5.20 -19.05
C ILE A 95 20.99 5.33 -20.53
N LEU A 96 20.49 6.36 -21.23
CA LEU A 96 20.55 6.44 -22.68
C LEU A 96 21.53 7.49 -23.22
N ILE A 97 21.83 8.53 -22.45
CA ILE A 97 22.51 9.73 -22.98
C ILE A 97 23.91 9.90 -22.36
N LEU A 98 24.14 9.40 -21.17
CA LEU A 98 25.42 9.62 -20.48
C LEU A 98 26.60 8.92 -21.15
N ASP A 99 26.35 7.83 -21.86
CA ASP A 99 27.40 6.98 -22.48
C ASP A 99 27.66 7.37 -23.96
N ASP A 100 27.00 8.42 -24.46
CA ASP A 100 27.20 8.89 -25.83
C ASP A 100 28.44 9.80 -25.94
N GLU A 101 29.25 9.60 -26.97
CA GLU A 101 30.34 10.51 -27.35
C GLU A 101 29.75 11.84 -27.83
N ILE A 102 29.56 12.78 -26.93
CA ILE A 102 29.10 14.15 -27.24
C ILE A 102 30.28 15.11 -27.17
N ASN A 103 30.46 15.90 -28.21
CA ASN A 103 31.60 16.83 -28.34
C ASN A 103 31.56 18.01 -27.39
N LYS A 104 30.38 18.41 -26.89
CA LYS A 104 30.21 19.58 -26.00
C LYS A 104 29.23 19.25 -24.86
N TYR A 105 29.59 19.62 -23.64
CA TYR A 105 28.71 19.43 -22.46
C TYR A 105 27.35 20.13 -22.60
N GLN A 106 27.25 21.17 -23.41
CA GLN A 106 26.01 21.89 -23.69
C GLN A 106 24.97 21.02 -24.39
N ASP A 107 25.41 20.04 -25.18
CA ASP A 107 24.55 19.13 -25.93
C ASP A 107 23.80 18.16 -24.99
N TYR A 108 24.40 17.84 -23.83
CA TYR A 108 23.72 17.07 -22.78
C TYR A 108 22.53 17.84 -22.21
N TYR A 109 22.69 19.13 -21.92
CA TYR A 109 21.58 19.94 -21.39
C TYR A 109 20.48 20.14 -22.43
N SER A 110 20.85 20.34 -23.69
CA SER A 110 19.90 20.47 -24.80
C SER A 110 19.13 19.17 -25.03
N SER A 111 19.82 18.02 -25.00
CA SER A 111 19.21 16.69 -25.11
C SER A 111 18.23 16.42 -23.95
N PHE A 112 18.68 16.66 -22.71
CA PHE A 112 17.81 16.48 -21.54
C PHE A 112 16.59 17.40 -21.58
N GLY A 113 16.80 18.68 -21.89
CA GLY A 113 15.72 19.68 -21.97
C GLY A 113 14.70 19.33 -23.05
N ALA A 114 15.18 18.96 -24.24
CA ALA A 114 14.30 18.54 -25.35
C ALA A 114 13.50 17.28 -24.99
N MET A 115 14.17 16.24 -24.46
CA MET A 115 13.51 15.01 -24.04
C MET A 115 12.46 15.26 -22.98
N LEU A 116 12.76 16.07 -21.97
CA LEU A 116 11.83 16.43 -20.91
C LEU A 116 10.62 17.21 -21.44
N LEU A 117 10.85 18.23 -22.27
CA LEU A 117 9.77 19.07 -22.81
C LEU A 117 8.86 18.25 -23.75
N LEU A 118 9.46 17.52 -24.71
CA LEU A 118 8.70 16.70 -25.66
C LEU A 118 7.86 15.65 -24.93
N HIS A 119 8.47 14.85 -24.04
CA HIS A 119 7.73 13.83 -23.30
C HIS A 119 6.64 14.44 -22.42
N SER A 120 6.95 15.51 -21.69
CA SER A 120 5.98 16.17 -20.81
C SER A 120 4.77 16.68 -21.58
N MET A 121 4.98 17.39 -22.69
CA MET A 121 3.89 17.97 -23.50
C MET A 121 3.06 16.89 -24.20
N ILE A 122 3.71 15.95 -24.87
CA ILE A 122 3.05 14.88 -25.61
C ILE A 122 2.23 13.95 -24.68
N THR A 123 2.67 13.79 -23.42
CA THR A 123 1.94 12.97 -22.44
C THR A 123 0.86 13.79 -21.69
N LEU A 124 1.14 15.05 -21.34
CA LEU A 124 0.23 15.88 -20.55
C LEU A 124 -1.08 16.17 -21.29
N ILE A 125 -0.99 16.54 -22.57
CA ILE A 125 -2.16 16.96 -23.36
C ILE A 125 -3.23 15.86 -23.41
N PRO A 126 -2.95 14.63 -23.86
CA PRO A 126 -3.98 13.59 -23.96
C PRO A 126 -4.42 13.09 -22.57
N ARG A 127 -3.55 13.05 -21.56
CA ARG A 127 -3.92 12.73 -20.19
C ARG A 127 -4.89 13.76 -19.61
N PHE A 128 -4.58 15.06 -19.77
CA PHE A 128 -5.45 16.13 -19.31
C PHE A 128 -6.81 16.10 -20.00
N THR A 129 -6.83 15.85 -21.30
CA THR A 129 -8.06 15.73 -22.07
C THR A 129 -8.92 14.55 -21.57
N LEU A 130 -8.32 13.37 -21.42
CA LEU A 130 -9.00 12.18 -20.91
C LEU A 130 -9.53 12.37 -19.48
N THR A 131 -8.73 12.99 -18.61
CA THR A 131 -9.13 13.34 -17.25
C THR A 131 -10.30 14.34 -17.27
N SER A 132 -10.21 15.37 -18.11
CA SER A 132 -11.26 16.40 -18.22
C SER A 132 -12.59 15.83 -18.71
N LEU A 133 -12.57 14.93 -19.68
CA LEU A 133 -13.74 14.21 -20.17
C LEU A 133 -14.34 13.31 -19.09
N THR A 134 -13.48 12.61 -18.32
CA THR A 134 -13.92 11.74 -17.23
C THR A 134 -14.57 12.55 -16.10
N VAL A 135 -13.94 13.65 -15.66
CA VAL A 135 -14.50 14.56 -14.64
C VAL A 135 -15.83 15.15 -15.10
N LYS A 136 -15.95 15.54 -16.38
CA LYS A 136 -17.22 16.05 -16.93
C LYS A 136 -18.34 15.02 -16.87
N LYS A 137 -18.04 13.73 -17.15
CA LYS A 137 -19.02 12.64 -17.02
C LYS A 137 -19.41 12.37 -15.56
N ILE A 138 -18.46 12.48 -14.62
CA ILE A 138 -18.76 12.37 -13.18
C ILE A 138 -19.66 13.49 -12.73
N HIS A 139 -19.36 14.74 -13.09
CA HIS A 139 -20.20 15.91 -12.74
C HIS A 139 -21.61 15.80 -13.30
N ARG A 140 -21.78 15.14 -14.46
CA ARG A 140 -23.09 14.87 -15.07
C ARG A 140 -23.79 13.63 -14.54
N ARG A 141 -23.19 12.92 -13.57
CA ARG A 141 -23.72 11.66 -13.00
C ARG A 141 -23.88 10.51 -14.02
N GLU A 142 -23.21 10.61 -15.19
CA GLU A 142 -23.18 9.53 -16.17
C GLU A 142 -22.35 8.33 -15.68
N ILE A 143 -21.36 8.60 -14.84
CA ILE A 143 -20.50 7.65 -14.15
C ILE A 143 -20.23 8.11 -12.72
N GLY A 144 -20.06 7.16 -11.80
CA GLY A 144 -19.80 7.50 -10.39
C GLY A 144 -19.51 6.26 -9.56
N PHE A 145 -19.68 6.41 -8.26
CA PHE A 145 -19.44 5.38 -7.25
C PHE A 145 -20.77 4.93 -6.66
N SER A 146 -21.10 3.64 -6.78
CA SER A 146 -22.26 3.07 -6.09
C SER A 146 -22.11 3.28 -4.59
N THR A 147 -22.99 4.07 -4.00
CA THR A 147 -22.87 4.54 -2.61
C THR A 147 -24.05 4.08 -1.78
N LEU A 148 -23.77 3.55 -0.59
CA LEU A 148 -24.77 3.17 0.41
C LEU A 148 -24.62 4.05 1.64
N ILE A 149 -25.74 4.49 2.22
CA ILE A 149 -25.74 5.22 3.49
C ILE A 149 -26.04 4.24 4.62
N VAL A 150 -25.26 4.30 5.69
CA VAL A 150 -25.53 3.57 6.94
C VAL A 150 -26.00 4.57 7.99
N GLY A 151 -27.26 4.49 8.33
CA GLY A 151 -28.01 5.43 9.16
C GLY A 151 -29.31 5.81 8.49
N GLY A 152 -30.36 6.09 9.27
CA GLY A 152 -31.69 6.51 8.77
C GLY A 152 -32.16 7.80 9.40
N ASN A 153 -31.29 8.46 10.20
CA ASN A 153 -31.59 9.63 11.01
C ASN A 153 -31.57 10.94 10.18
N GLU A 154 -31.86 12.05 10.83
CA GLU A 154 -31.84 13.38 10.23
C GLU A 154 -30.46 13.77 9.66
N LYS A 155 -29.37 13.32 10.28
CA LYS A 155 -28.03 13.55 9.74
C LYS A 155 -27.79 12.84 8.42
N ALA A 156 -28.32 11.62 8.28
CA ALA A 156 -28.24 10.86 7.04
C ALA A 156 -29.03 11.56 5.93
N LEU A 157 -30.20 12.10 6.26
CA LEU A 157 -31.03 12.91 5.33
C LEU A 157 -30.32 14.21 4.93
N ASN A 158 -29.75 14.92 5.88
CA ASN A 158 -29.04 16.18 5.64
C ASN A 158 -27.82 15.96 4.72
N ILE A 159 -27.00 14.92 4.97
CA ILE A 159 -25.85 14.63 4.12
C ILE A 159 -26.27 14.18 2.72
N TYR A 160 -27.34 13.40 2.61
CA TYR A 160 -27.93 13.02 1.33
C TYR A 160 -28.35 14.26 0.52
N ASN A 161 -29.14 15.15 1.13
CA ASN A 161 -29.61 16.36 0.49
C ASN A 161 -28.48 17.31 0.12
N GLU A 162 -27.46 17.47 1.01
CA GLU A 162 -26.26 18.27 0.74
C GLU A 162 -25.53 17.73 -0.50
N LEU A 163 -25.26 16.44 -0.56
CA LEU A 163 -24.50 15.81 -1.66
C LEU A 163 -25.29 15.79 -2.97
N GLU A 164 -26.64 15.65 -2.91
CA GLU A 164 -27.49 15.69 -4.08
C GLU A 164 -27.71 17.11 -4.63
N SER A 165 -27.68 18.14 -3.77
CA SER A 165 -27.86 19.55 -4.18
C SER A 165 -26.62 20.11 -4.91
N ILE A 166 -25.48 19.46 -4.83
CA ILE A 166 -24.24 19.93 -5.47
C ILE A 166 -24.38 19.85 -6.99
N LYS A 167 -24.34 21.02 -7.65
CA LYS A 167 -24.48 21.15 -9.13
C LYS A 167 -23.47 20.29 -9.90
N ASN A 168 -22.22 20.25 -9.43
CA ASN A 168 -21.16 19.42 -9.99
C ASN A 168 -20.94 18.21 -9.10
N SER A 169 -21.69 17.13 -9.33
CA SER A 169 -21.65 15.94 -8.48
C SER A 169 -20.20 15.47 -8.21
N PRO A 170 -19.84 15.19 -6.96
CA PRO A 170 -18.56 14.59 -6.64
C PRO A 170 -18.47 13.08 -7.01
N GLY A 171 -19.54 12.54 -7.60
CA GLY A 171 -19.57 11.19 -8.16
C GLY A 171 -20.31 10.16 -7.33
N TYR A 172 -21.06 10.55 -6.32
CA TYR A 172 -21.92 9.60 -5.59
C TYR A 172 -23.14 9.22 -6.43
N ILE A 173 -23.41 7.93 -6.50
CA ILE A 173 -24.64 7.36 -7.05
C ILE A 173 -25.27 6.58 -5.90
N PHE A 174 -26.18 7.22 -5.19
CA PHE A 174 -26.85 6.60 -4.05
C PHE A 174 -27.74 5.46 -4.53
N LYS A 175 -27.51 4.27 -3.96
CA LYS A 175 -28.31 3.06 -4.21
C LYS A 175 -29.40 2.89 -3.18
N GLY A 176 -29.14 3.30 -1.95
CA GLY A 176 -30.05 3.18 -0.85
C GLY A 176 -29.40 3.38 0.49
N PHE A 177 -30.12 2.98 1.53
CA PHE A 177 -29.62 3.06 2.90
C PHE A 177 -29.99 1.83 3.74
N VAL A 178 -29.24 1.65 4.83
CA VAL A 178 -29.44 0.63 5.85
C VAL A 178 -29.55 1.32 7.20
N SER A 179 -30.59 1.04 7.98
CA SER A 179 -30.78 1.58 9.32
C SER A 179 -29.96 0.81 10.35
N THR A 180 -29.40 1.52 11.35
CA THR A 180 -28.67 0.89 12.47
C THR A 180 -29.62 0.39 13.55
N ASN A 181 -30.66 1.14 13.87
CA ASN A 181 -31.55 0.87 15.01
C ASN A 181 -33.00 0.54 14.62
N GLY A 182 -33.32 0.48 13.33
CA GLY A 182 -34.66 0.15 12.81
C GLY A 182 -35.78 1.17 13.09
N VAL A 183 -35.51 2.24 13.84
CA VAL A 183 -36.49 3.22 14.33
C VAL A 183 -36.43 4.53 13.54
N ASP A 184 -35.25 4.93 13.07
CA ASP A 184 -35.03 6.17 12.34
C ASP A 184 -35.46 6.06 10.87
N ARG A 185 -36.54 6.75 10.51
CA ARG A 185 -37.15 6.73 9.17
C ARG A 185 -37.01 8.05 8.38
N SER A 186 -36.24 9.01 8.89
CA SER A 186 -36.11 10.32 8.26
C SER A 186 -35.63 10.24 6.80
N LEU A 187 -34.78 9.26 6.48
CA LEU A 187 -34.28 9.05 5.11
C LEU A 187 -35.28 8.29 4.20
N MET A 188 -36.39 7.76 4.75
CA MET A 188 -37.42 7.08 3.93
C MET A 188 -38.17 8.03 2.99
N ASP A 189 -38.15 9.32 3.28
CA ASP A 189 -38.76 10.34 2.41
C ASP A 189 -37.87 10.70 1.20
N ALA A 190 -36.63 10.23 1.19
CA ALA A 190 -35.71 10.43 0.07
C ALA A 190 -35.96 9.39 -1.04
N PRO A 191 -35.74 9.73 -2.32
CA PRO A 191 -35.96 8.83 -3.46
C PRO A 191 -34.82 7.80 -3.60
N ILE A 192 -34.52 7.07 -2.52
CA ILE A 192 -33.52 6.00 -2.47
C ILE A 192 -34.06 4.77 -1.74
N ASP A 193 -33.59 3.60 -2.12
CA ASP A 193 -34.14 2.34 -1.62
C ASP A 193 -33.74 2.08 -0.15
N TYR A 194 -34.72 1.64 0.64
CA TYR A 194 -34.46 1.11 1.97
C TYR A 194 -34.23 -0.38 1.90
N TYR A 195 -33.00 -0.82 2.20
CA TYR A 195 -32.65 -2.22 2.15
C TYR A 195 -32.98 -2.98 3.44
N GLY A 196 -33.12 -2.31 4.58
CA GLY A 196 -33.47 -2.92 5.88
C GLY A 196 -32.47 -2.54 6.98
N ASN A 197 -32.35 -3.43 7.99
CA ASN A 197 -31.52 -3.21 9.15
C ASN A 197 -30.04 -3.57 8.91
N TYR A 198 -29.18 -3.18 9.85
CA TYR A 198 -27.74 -3.42 9.82
C TYR A 198 -27.34 -4.88 9.54
N SER A 199 -28.15 -5.87 9.94
CA SER A 199 -27.86 -7.30 9.74
C SER A 199 -27.60 -7.68 8.28
N ILE A 200 -28.24 -7.00 7.33
CA ILE A 200 -28.12 -7.29 5.89
C ILE A 200 -27.04 -6.45 5.19
N LEU A 201 -26.32 -5.57 5.93
CA LEU A 201 -25.37 -4.62 5.36
C LEU A 201 -24.32 -5.32 4.44
N LYS A 202 -23.74 -6.42 4.90
CA LYS A 202 -22.71 -7.16 4.15
C LYS A 202 -23.25 -7.76 2.86
N GLU A 203 -24.44 -8.32 2.93
CA GLU A 203 -25.13 -8.94 1.79
C GLU A 203 -25.50 -7.88 0.75
N THR A 204 -26.05 -6.75 1.19
CA THR A 204 -26.40 -5.61 0.33
C THR A 204 -25.19 -5.06 -0.41
N ILE A 205 -24.06 -4.91 0.27
CA ILE A 205 -22.82 -4.42 -0.34
C ILE A 205 -22.36 -5.34 -1.47
N ILE A 206 -22.44 -6.64 -1.28
CA ILE A 206 -22.01 -7.62 -2.29
C ILE A 206 -23.00 -7.66 -3.45
N LYS A 207 -24.31 -7.70 -3.16
CA LYS A 207 -25.38 -7.83 -4.14
C LYS A 207 -25.46 -6.59 -5.05
N GLU A 208 -25.42 -5.40 -4.47
CA GLU A 208 -25.57 -4.12 -5.19
C GLU A 208 -24.22 -3.55 -5.69
N GLU A 209 -23.13 -4.33 -5.62
CA GLU A 209 -21.78 -3.90 -6.00
C GLU A 209 -21.41 -2.53 -5.40
N ILE A 210 -21.70 -2.30 -4.11
CA ILE A 210 -21.43 -1.03 -3.44
C ILE A 210 -19.93 -0.78 -3.38
N GLU A 211 -19.51 0.43 -3.73
CA GLU A 211 -18.13 0.84 -3.77
C GLU A 211 -17.74 1.80 -2.65
N GLU A 212 -18.72 2.60 -2.18
CA GLU A 212 -18.56 3.54 -1.09
C GLU A 212 -19.68 3.38 -0.06
N VAL A 213 -19.34 3.45 1.21
CA VAL A 213 -20.29 3.45 2.32
C VAL A 213 -20.09 4.74 3.10
N ILE A 214 -21.17 5.50 3.30
CA ILE A 214 -21.19 6.70 4.14
C ILE A 214 -21.85 6.33 5.45
N ILE A 215 -21.10 6.38 6.56
CA ILE A 215 -21.63 6.17 7.91
C ILE A 215 -22.16 7.50 8.43
N ALA A 216 -23.48 7.59 8.57
CA ALA A 216 -24.20 8.79 8.97
C ALA A 216 -25.03 8.52 10.22
N ILE A 217 -24.36 8.17 11.32
CA ILE A 217 -24.95 7.90 12.63
C ILE A 217 -24.50 8.94 13.66
N GLU A 218 -25.13 8.95 14.85
CA GLU A 218 -24.78 9.91 15.88
C GLU A 218 -23.38 9.68 16.45
N PRO A 219 -22.60 10.76 16.75
CA PRO A 219 -21.28 10.63 17.35
C PRO A 219 -21.29 9.94 18.72
N SER A 220 -22.40 10.03 19.45
CA SER A 220 -22.61 9.31 20.71
C SER A 220 -22.54 7.79 20.56
N GLU A 221 -22.67 7.28 19.35
CA GLU A 221 -22.63 5.86 19.03
C GLU A 221 -21.24 5.41 18.52
N HIS A 222 -20.15 5.91 19.09
CA HIS A 222 -18.78 5.55 18.69
C HIS A 222 -18.52 4.04 18.64
N GLU A 223 -19.11 3.27 19.56
CA GLU A 223 -19.00 1.82 19.55
C GLU A 223 -19.61 1.20 18.31
N ASN A 224 -20.77 1.72 17.88
CA ASN A 224 -21.41 1.29 16.65
C ASN A 224 -20.59 1.64 15.41
N ILE A 225 -19.99 2.85 15.36
CA ILE A 225 -19.10 3.24 14.25
C ILE A 225 -17.93 2.27 14.15
N ASN A 226 -17.26 1.99 15.26
CA ASN A 226 -16.13 1.05 15.28
C ASN A 226 -16.53 -0.37 14.87
N ARG A 227 -17.70 -0.83 15.31
CA ARG A 227 -18.25 -2.13 14.91
C ARG A 227 -18.52 -2.18 13.41
N ILE A 228 -19.17 -1.16 12.84
CA ILE A 228 -19.45 -1.05 11.40
C ILE A 228 -18.16 -1.05 10.61
N ILE A 229 -17.16 -0.25 11.00
CA ILE A 229 -15.85 -0.20 10.35
C ILE A 229 -15.20 -1.58 10.37
N ASN A 230 -15.19 -2.27 11.51
CA ASN A 230 -14.62 -3.61 11.65
C ASN A 230 -15.35 -4.66 10.80
N ASP A 231 -16.67 -4.56 10.70
CA ASP A 231 -17.49 -5.47 9.90
C ASP A 231 -17.30 -5.28 8.39
N LEU A 232 -17.11 -4.03 7.96
CA LEU A 232 -16.83 -3.67 6.57
C LEU A 232 -15.38 -3.89 6.16
N TYR A 233 -14.52 -4.17 7.13
CA TYR A 233 -13.08 -4.23 6.94
C TYR A 233 -12.63 -5.20 5.85
N ASN A 234 -13.25 -6.38 5.76
CA ASN A 234 -12.89 -7.39 4.75
C ASN A 234 -13.53 -7.16 3.38
N LEU A 235 -14.46 -6.22 3.30
CA LEU A 235 -15.10 -5.81 2.05
C LEU A 235 -14.23 -4.72 1.41
N GLN A 236 -13.99 -4.81 0.13
CA GLN A 236 -13.17 -3.84 -0.61
C GLN A 236 -13.95 -2.54 -0.89
N VAL A 237 -14.65 -2.02 0.11
CA VAL A 237 -15.43 -0.79 0.05
C VAL A 237 -14.70 0.36 0.72
N ARG A 238 -14.91 1.57 0.22
CA ARG A 238 -14.42 2.79 0.87
C ARG A 238 -15.42 3.26 1.88
N ILE A 239 -14.95 3.49 3.09
CA ILE A 239 -15.78 3.92 4.21
C ILE A 239 -15.54 5.41 4.42
N LYS A 240 -16.61 6.16 4.50
CA LYS A 240 -16.61 7.58 4.85
C LYS A 240 -17.50 7.80 6.06
N VAL A 241 -17.05 8.68 6.96
CA VAL A 241 -17.76 9.02 8.19
C VAL A 241 -17.95 10.53 8.24
N ILE A 242 -19.07 10.98 8.75
CA ILE A 242 -19.32 12.39 9.05
C ILE A 242 -18.45 12.75 10.26
N PRO A 243 -17.52 13.74 10.16
CA PRO A 243 -16.70 14.13 11.30
C PRO A 243 -17.52 14.80 12.38
N ASP A 244 -17.15 14.57 13.62
CA ASP A 244 -17.61 15.38 14.75
C ASP A 244 -16.66 16.58 15.00
N MET A 245 -17.08 17.49 15.86
CA MET A 245 -16.29 18.68 16.20
C MET A 245 -14.96 18.32 16.83
N TYR A 246 -14.88 17.22 17.60
CA TYR A 246 -13.64 16.73 18.19
C TYR A 246 -12.63 16.34 17.12
N ASN A 247 -13.06 15.60 16.08
CA ASN A 247 -12.21 15.22 14.96
C ASN A 247 -11.67 16.43 14.19
N ILE A 248 -12.50 17.48 14.06
CA ILE A 248 -12.11 18.74 13.40
C ILE A 248 -11.06 19.48 14.24
N LEU A 249 -11.33 19.69 15.52
CA LEU A 249 -10.47 20.46 16.43
C LEU A 249 -9.12 19.77 16.69
N THR A 250 -9.08 18.44 16.71
CA THR A 250 -7.83 17.67 16.89
C THR A 250 -6.99 17.61 15.61
N GLY A 251 -7.45 18.18 14.49
CA GLY A 251 -6.75 18.14 13.20
C GLY A 251 -6.70 16.75 12.56
N SER A 252 -7.53 15.82 13.05
CA SER A 252 -7.63 14.46 12.49
C SER A 252 -8.27 14.48 11.11
N VAL A 253 -9.02 15.53 10.78
CA VAL A 253 -9.69 15.74 9.49
C VAL A 253 -8.75 16.45 8.52
N LYS A 254 -8.35 15.76 7.45
CA LYS A 254 -7.66 16.40 6.33
C LYS A 254 -8.69 16.81 5.29
N MET A 255 -8.73 18.10 4.94
CA MET A 255 -9.55 18.58 3.83
C MET A 255 -9.07 17.92 2.53
N THR A 256 -9.85 16.99 2.01
CA THR A 256 -9.58 16.30 0.73
C THR A 256 -10.26 16.96 -0.47
N SER A 257 -11.27 17.80 -0.20
CA SER A 257 -12.04 18.52 -1.22
C SER A 257 -12.46 19.89 -0.68
N ILE A 258 -12.33 20.92 -1.51
CA ILE A 258 -12.81 22.27 -1.20
C ILE A 258 -14.34 22.36 -1.45
N PHE A 259 -14.87 21.49 -2.31
CA PHE A 259 -16.27 21.45 -2.69
C PHE A 259 -16.88 20.12 -2.28
N GLY A 260 -17.93 20.15 -1.47
CA GLY A 260 -18.70 18.97 -1.05
C GLY A 260 -18.84 18.84 0.45
N ALA A 261 -19.68 17.91 0.88
CA ALA A 261 -19.89 17.61 2.28
C ALA A 261 -18.61 17.19 2.99
N LEU A 262 -18.48 17.61 4.24
CA LEU A 262 -17.33 17.28 5.06
C LEU A 262 -17.41 15.79 5.46
N LEU A 263 -16.63 14.96 4.80
CA LEU A 263 -16.55 13.52 5.05
C LEU A 263 -15.10 13.10 5.28
N ILE A 264 -14.85 12.32 6.33
CA ILE A 264 -13.57 11.66 6.59
C ILE A 264 -13.56 10.31 5.89
N GLU A 265 -12.57 10.06 5.02
CA GLU A 265 -12.34 8.72 4.48
C GLU A 265 -11.61 7.88 5.54
N VAL A 266 -12.31 6.85 6.04
CA VAL A 266 -11.74 5.86 6.95
C VAL A 266 -10.97 4.85 6.11
N ASN A 267 -9.74 4.57 6.48
CA ASN A 267 -8.81 3.73 5.71
C ASN A 267 -8.41 4.34 4.34
N PRO A 268 -7.86 5.55 4.32
CA PRO A 268 -7.16 6.03 3.13
C PRO A 268 -6.07 5.04 2.73
N GLU A 269 -5.56 5.14 1.50
CA GLU A 269 -4.43 4.29 1.10
C GLU A 269 -3.31 4.43 2.13
N ILE A 270 -3.00 3.31 2.82
CA ILE A 270 -2.03 3.25 3.93
C ILE A 270 -0.68 3.89 3.53
N MET A 271 -0.28 3.74 2.28
CA MET A 271 0.97 4.26 1.74
C MET A 271 0.79 4.60 0.26
N PRO A 272 1.29 5.75 -0.22
CA PRO A 272 1.24 6.10 -1.64
C PRO A 272 1.83 5.01 -2.53
N ALA A 273 1.29 4.85 -3.75
CA ALA A 273 1.67 3.76 -4.64
C ALA A 273 3.18 3.75 -4.95
N TRP A 274 3.79 4.92 -5.18
CA TRP A 274 5.22 5.04 -5.42
C TRP A 274 6.06 4.57 -4.23
N GLN A 275 5.66 4.90 -3.00
CA GLN A 275 6.35 4.42 -1.80
C GLN A 275 6.22 2.90 -1.65
N LYS A 276 5.03 2.32 -1.95
CA LYS A 276 4.85 0.85 -1.94
C LYS A 276 5.78 0.16 -2.92
N SER A 277 5.92 0.71 -4.12
CA SER A 277 6.81 0.18 -5.16
C SER A 277 8.27 0.31 -4.75
N THR A 278 8.68 1.50 -4.29
CA THR A 278 10.04 1.75 -3.79
C THR A 278 10.37 0.86 -2.61
N LYS A 279 9.45 0.72 -1.63
CA LYS A 279 9.62 -0.21 -0.50
C LYS A 279 9.86 -1.63 -0.99
N ARG A 280 9.12 -2.10 -1.99
CA ARG A 280 9.32 -3.46 -2.53
C ARG A 280 10.68 -3.63 -3.20
N VAL A 281 11.15 -2.63 -3.95
CA VAL A 281 12.48 -2.63 -4.57
C VAL A 281 13.56 -2.64 -3.49
N LEU A 282 13.45 -1.78 -2.47
CA LEU A 282 14.38 -1.75 -1.34
C LEU A 282 14.37 -3.06 -0.54
N ASP A 283 13.19 -3.65 -0.29
CA ASP A 283 13.07 -4.97 0.35
C ASP A 283 13.87 -6.04 -0.41
N ILE A 284 13.78 -6.05 -1.74
CA ILE A 284 14.52 -7.01 -2.58
C ILE A 284 16.03 -6.73 -2.52
N ILE A 285 16.44 -5.48 -2.74
CA ILE A 285 17.86 -5.09 -2.75
C ILE A 285 18.51 -5.41 -1.40
N PHE A 286 17.95 -4.93 -0.31
CA PHE A 286 18.53 -5.13 1.01
C PHE A 286 18.52 -6.60 1.43
N SER A 287 17.48 -7.37 1.08
CA SER A 287 17.45 -8.81 1.37
C SER A 287 18.49 -9.59 0.56
N THR A 288 18.70 -9.23 -0.70
CA THR A 288 19.73 -9.86 -1.55
C THR A 288 21.11 -9.54 -1.02
N ILE A 289 21.39 -8.29 -0.71
CA ILE A 289 22.66 -7.85 -0.11
C ILE A 289 22.89 -8.57 1.22
N ALA A 290 21.86 -8.63 2.10
CA ALA A 290 21.96 -9.30 3.39
C ALA A 290 22.28 -10.80 3.23
N ILE A 291 21.62 -11.51 2.31
CA ILE A 291 21.91 -12.92 2.05
C ILE A 291 23.34 -13.12 1.57
N ILE A 292 23.83 -12.29 0.64
CA ILE A 292 25.19 -12.41 0.09
C ILE A 292 26.24 -12.10 1.18
N LEU A 293 26.08 -11.00 1.92
CA LEU A 293 27.02 -10.61 2.97
C LEU A 293 27.05 -11.58 4.15
N LEU A 294 25.88 -12.15 4.50
CA LEU A 294 25.76 -13.09 5.61
C LEU A 294 26.01 -14.54 5.18
N LEU A 295 26.40 -14.82 3.93
CA LEU A 295 26.63 -16.17 3.43
C LEU A 295 27.65 -16.98 4.30
N PRO A 296 28.80 -16.42 4.74
CA PRO A 296 29.69 -17.12 5.65
C PRO A 296 29.02 -17.51 6.98
N ILE A 297 28.18 -16.60 7.52
CA ILE A 297 27.42 -16.85 8.75
C ILE A 297 26.35 -17.93 8.53
N TYR A 298 25.66 -17.94 7.38
CA TYR A 298 24.74 -19.00 7.01
C TYR A 298 25.43 -20.38 7.00
N LEU A 299 26.62 -20.48 6.40
CA LEU A 299 27.39 -21.73 6.35
C LEU A 299 27.80 -22.17 7.76
N PHE A 300 28.36 -21.26 8.57
CA PHE A 300 28.73 -21.53 9.96
C PHE A 300 27.56 -22.03 10.79
N LEU A 301 26.42 -21.31 10.75
CA LEU A 301 25.21 -21.69 11.49
C LEU A 301 24.61 -23.00 10.99
N THR A 302 24.67 -23.27 9.69
CA THR A 302 24.22 -24.54 9.11
C THR A 302 24.97 -25.72 9.72
N ILE A 303 26.28 -25.62 9.83
CA ILE A 303 27.16 -26.65 10.41
C ILE A 303 26.87 -26.78 11.91
N THR A 304 26.89 -25.69 12.65
CA THR A 304 26.71 -25.70 14.12
C THR A 304 25.33 -26.19 14.55
N VAL A 305 24.24 -25.79 13.86
CA VAL A 305 22.89 -26.27 14.14
C VAL A 305 22.74 -27.76 13.82
N LYS A 306 23.36 -28.24 12.75
CA LYS A 306 23.33 -29.66 12.38
C LYS A 306 23.95 -30.55 13.46
N TYR A 307 25.07 -30.12 14.04
CA TYR A 307 25.78 -30.87 15.08
C TYR A 307 25.24 -30.65 16.51
N SER A 308 24.51 -29.54 16.74
CA SER A 308 23.97 -29.20 18.07
C SER A 308 22.80 -30.13 18.51
N SER A 309 21.98 -30.62 17.59
CA SER A 309 20.86 -31.51 17.90
C SER A 309 20.36 -32.25 16.67
N LYS A 310 19.70 -33.43 16.87
CA LYS A 310 19.11 -34.21 15.77
C LYS A 310 17.90 -33.48 15.16
N GLY A 311 17.82 -33.39 13.83
CA GLY A 311 16.69 -32.83 13.10
C GLY A 311 17.06 -31.87 11.96
N PRO A 312 16.10 -31.20 11.30
CA PRO A 312 16.35 -30.30 10.18
C PRO A 312 17.08 -29.03 10.62
N ILE A 313 17.92 -28.46 9.75
CA ILE A 313 18.68 -27.22 10.00
C ILE A 313 17.73 -26.03 10.09
N LEU A 314 16.78 -25.94 9.14
CA LEU A 314 15.79 -24.89 9.09
C LEU A 314 14.49 -25.35 9.73
N PHE A 315 13.99 -24.53 10.63
CA PHE A 315 12.66 -24.66 11.21
C PHE A 315 11.67 -23.89 10.33
N LYS A 316 10.55 -24.53 10.04
CA LYS A 316 9.43 -23.95 9.29
C LYS A 316 8.19 -23.93 10.17
N GLN A 317 7.51 -22.79 10.23
CA GLN A 317 6.28 -22.65 11.00
C GLN A 317 5.25 -21.83 10.24
N LYS A 318 4.01 -22.28 10.22
CA LYS A 318 2.90 -21.53 9.62
C LYS A 318 2.63 -20.24 10.38
N ARG A 319 2.52 -19.16 9.65
CA ARG A 319 2.19 -17.82 10.14
C ARG A 319 1.15 -17.18 9.24
N ILE A 320 0.44 -16.19 9.78
CA ILE A 320 -0.54 -15.43 9.03
C ILE A 320 0.11 -14.17 8.48
N GLY A 321 -0.05 -13.96 7.19
CA GLY A 321 0.45 -12.82 6.46
C GLY A 321 -0.66 -11.88 5.97
N ARG A 322 -0.33 -11.07 4.96
CA ARG A 322 -1.26 -10.10 4.39
C ARG A 322 -2.52 -10.77 3.85
N HIS A 323 -3.69 -10.16 4.13
CA HIS A 323 -5.01 -10.67 3.74
C HIS A 323 -5.29 -12.09 4.25
N ARG A 324 -4.78 -12.41 5.45
CA ARG A 324 -4.92 -13.70 6.14
C ARG A 324 -4.35 -14.91 5.37
N LYS A 325 -3.47 -14.66 4.40
CA LYS A 325 -2.81 -15.75 3.68
C LYS A 325 -1.77 -16.42 4.58
N GLU A 326 -1.88 -17.72 4.74
CA GLU A 326 -0.87 -18.52 5.44
C GLU A 326 0.43 -18.56 4.63
N PHE A 327 1.56 -18.51 5.32
CA PHE A 327 2.88 -18.74 4.75
C PHE A 327 3.78 -19.41 5.77
N ASN A 328 4.89 -20.01 5.32
CA ASN A 328 5.88 -20.65 6.18
C ASN A 328 7.04 -19.67 6.44
N ILE A 329 7.18 -19.24 7.71
CA ILE A 329 8.36 -18.49 8.12
C ILE A 329 9.56 -19.43 8.24
N TYR A 330 10.75 -18.99 7.77
CA TYR A 330 12.00 -19.74 7.86
C TYR A 330 12.87 -19.19 8.99
N LYS A 331 13.38 -20.09 9.84
CA LYS A 331 14.34 -19.76 10.90
C LYS A 331 15.37 -20.86 11.01
N PHE A 332 16.57 -20.55 11.55
CA PHE A 332 17.45 -21.61 12.04
C PHE A 332 16.82 -22.29 13.27
N ARG A 333 16.97 -23.59 13.37
CA ARG A 333 16.48 -24.34 14.53
C ARG A 333 17.25 -23.93 15.78
N SER A 334 16.59 -23.30 16.72
CA SER A 334 17.12 -22.85 18.00
C SER A 334 16.62 -23.67 19.20
N MET A 335 15.71 -24.60 18.96
CA MET A 335 15.14 -25.51 19.98
C MET A 335 15.35 -26.98 19.61
N ILE A 336 15.19 -27.86 20.61
CA ILE A 336 15.19 -29.31 20.41
C ILE A 336 14.06 -29.73 19.45
N ASN A 337 14.26 -30.87 18.80
CA ASN A 337 13.23 -31.41 17.91
C ASN A 337 11.95 -31.74 18.71
N ASN A 338 10.79 -31.47 18.12
CA ASN A 338 9.48 -31.67 18.77
C ASN A 338 9.26 -30.83 20.06
N ALA A 339 9.83 -29.62 20.15
CA ALA A 339 9.67 -28.73 21.29
C ALA A 339 8.20 -28.34 21.60
N GLU A 340 7.25 -28.55 20.69
CA GLU A 340 5.84 -28.20 20.81
C GLU A 340 4.91 -29.41 20.83
N LYS A 341 5.34 -30.53 21.43
CA LYS A 341 4.49 -31.75 21.54
C LYS A 341 3.14 -31.49 22.24
N ASN A 342 3.11 -30.54 23.15
CA ASN A 342 1.91 -30.19 23.96
C ASN A 342 1.13 -28.99 23.36
N GLY A 343 1.31 -28.69 22.06
CA GLY A 343 0.64 -27.58 21.38
C GLY A 343 1.45 -26.28 21.31
N PRO A 344 0.84 -25.22 20.77
CA PRO A 344 1.48 -23.93 20.58
C PRO A 344 1.81 -23.25 21.92
N GLN A 345 3.07 -22.96 22.16
CA GLN A 345 3.53 -22.25 23.37
C GLN A 345 4.42 -21.06 23.00
N LEU A 346 4.30 -19.98 23.75
CA LEU A 346 5.25 -18.88 23.71
C LEU A 346 6.54 -19.28 24.42
N SER A 347 7.67 -18.73 23.99
CA SER A 347 8.98 -19.04 24.54
C SER A 347 9.40 -17.93 25.49
N SER A 348 9.83 -18.28 26.71
CA SER A 348 10.47 -17.37 27.67
C SER A 348 11.98 -17.37 27.52
N SER A 349 12.65 -16.43 28.20
CA SER A 349 14.11 -16.34 28.23
C SER A 349 14.80 -17.57 28.86
N THR A 350 14.12 -18.26 29.76
CA THR A 350 14.59 -19.45 30.51
C THR A 350 14.06 -20.77 29.98
N ASP A 351 13.48 -20.79 28.78
CA ASP A 351 12.84 -21.96 28.20
C ASP A 351 13.83 -23.12 28.04
N PRO A 352 13.60 -24.28 28.72
CA PRO A 352 14.52 -25.42 28.68
C PRO A 352 14.61 -26.12 27.32
N ARG A 353 13.68 -25.84 26.40
CA ARG A 353 13.68 -26.39 25.05
C ARG A 353 14.73 -25.76 24.14
N ILE A 354 15.36 -24.64 24.56
CA ILE A 354 16.34 -23.90 23.76
C ILE A 354 17.72 -24.58 23.86
N THR A 355 18.35 -24.87 22.71
CA THR A 355 19.69 -25.41 22.67
C THR A 355 20.74 -24.35 23.07
N PRO A 356 21.96 -24.73 23.53
CA PRO A 356 23.01 -23.76 23.87
C PRO A 356 23.34 -22.80 22.72
N ILE A 357 23.47 -23.32 21.48
CA ILE A 357 23.67 -22.48 20.29
C ILE A 357 22.42 -21.66 19.98
N GLY A 358 21.23 -22.20 20.29
CA GLY A 358 19.96 -21.50 20.14
C GLY A 358 19.86 -20.27 21.03
N LYS A 359 20.38 -20.31 22.26
CA LYS A 359 20.46 -19.14 23.15
C LYS A 359 21.30 -18.01 22.54
N PHE A 360 22.47 -18.36 21.99
CA PHE A 360 23.31 -17.40 21.30
C PHE A 360 22.61 -16.80 20.07
N MET A 361 22.04 -17.67 19.21
CA MET A 361 21.35 -17.20 17.99
C MET A 361 20.16 -16.28 18.32
N ARG A 362 19.34 -16.59 19.34
CA ARG A 362 18.22 -15.76 19.75
C ARG A 362 18.65 -14.41 20.31
N LYS A 363 19.70 -14.40 21.14
CA LYS A 363 20.26 -13.14 21.68
C LYS A 363 20.75 -12.21 20.59
N THR A 364 21.36 -12.77 19.53
CA THR A 364 21.91 -12.03 18.38
C THR A 364 20.94 -11.91 17.20
N ARG A 365 19.74 -12.49 17.28
CA ARG A 365 18.76 -12.56 16.20
C ARG A 365 19.22 -13.32 14.95
N LEU A 366 20.29 -14.07 15.03
CA LEU A 366 20.83 -14.84 13.90
C LEU A 366 19.92 -16.01 13.50
N ASP A 367 19.06 -16.49 14.39
CA ASP A 367 18.04 -17.50 14.05
C ASP A 367 17.00 -16.97 13.04
N GLU A 368 16.80 -15.67 12.93
CA GLU A 368 15.81 -15.04 12.06
C GLU A 368 16.33 -14.66 10.66
N ILE A 369 17.65 -14.74 10.41
CA ILE A 369 18.22 -14.34 9.10
C ILE A 369 17.66 -15.12 7.89
N PRO A 370 17.20 -16.39 7.98
CA PRO A 370 16.53 -17.06 6.85
C PRO A 370 15.22 -16.40 6.39
N GLN A 371 14.65 -15.47 7.18
CA GLN A 371 13.46 -14.74 6.78
C GLN A 371 13.69 -13.77 5.61
N PHE A 372 14.94 -13.39 5.29
CA PHE A 372 15.24 -12.66 4.07
C PHE A 372 14.79 -13.41 2.82
N ILE A 373 14.75 -14.75 2.85
CA ILE A 373 14.17 -15.59 1.78
C ILE A 373 12.65 -15.35 1.68
N ASN A 374 11.92 -15.22 2.81
CA ASN A 374 10.49 -14.89 2.79
C ASN A 374 10.24 -13.48 2.21
N VAL A 375 11.15 -12.53 2.47
CA VAL A 375 11.07 -11.20 1.88
C VAL A 375 11.26 -11.28 0.36
N LEU A 376 12.24 -12.00 -0.14
CA LEU A 376 12.46 -12.18 -1.58
C LEU A 376 11.25 -12.84 -2.25
N LYS A 377 10.65 -13.86 -1.63
CA LYS A 377 9.40 -14.50 -2.10
C LYS A 377 8.20 -13.56 -2.09
N GLY A 378 8.28 -12.44 -1.37
CA GLY A 378 7.19 -11.47 -1.26
C GLY A 378 6.14 -11.80 -0.21
N GLU A 379 6.37 -12.79 0.63
CA GLU A 379 5.52 -13.18 1.77
C GLU A 379 5.68 -12.20 2.93
N MET A 380 6.88 -11.63 3.09
CA MET A 380 7.25 -10.66 4.11
C MET A 380 7.83 -9.38 3.50
N SER A 381 8.10 -8.40 4.35
CA SER A 381 8.87 -7.18 4.14
C SER A 381 9.97 -7.11 5.20
N ILE A 382 10.97 -6.26 5.02
CA ILE A 382 11.97 -6.03 6.08
C ILE A 382 11.29 -5.40 7.30
N VAL A 383 10.47 -4.36 7.07
CA VAL A 383 9.72 -3.67 8.12
C VAL A 383 8.22 -3.91 7.95
N GLY A 384 7.58 -4.36 9.00
CA GLY A 384 6.14 -4.63 9.05
C GLY A 384 5.73 -5.20 10.42
N PRO A 385 4.43 -5.38 10.69
CA PRO A 385 3.98 -6.03 11.92
C PRO A 385 4.56 -7.44 12.04
N ARG A 386 4.82 -7.88 13.29
CA ARG A 386 5.30 -9.25 13.49
C ARG A 386 4.25 -10.28 13.09
N PRO A 387 4.62 -11.31 12.27
CA PRO A 387 3.66 -12.36 11.90
C PRO A 387 3.38 -13.29 13.09
N GLU A 388 2.10 -13.46 13.41
CA GLU A 388 1.67 -14.33 14.50
C GLU A 388 1.03 -15.63 13.98
N ARG A 389 0.86 -16.62 14.88
CA ARG A 389 0.20 -17.89 14.59
C ARG A 389 -1.31 -17.70 14.71
N GLN A 390 -2.09 -18.41 13.89
CA GLN A 390 -3.55 -18.33 13.94
C GLN A 390 -4.11 -18.60 15.35
N PHE A 391 -3.50 -19.53 16.08
CA PHE A 391 -3.88 -19.85 17.47
C PHE A 391 -3.86 -18.62 18.39
N PHE A 392 -2.78 -17.82 18.35
CA PHE A 392 -2.67 -16.61 19.17
C PHE A 392 -3.50 -15.46 18.61
N ILE A 393 -3.64 -15.37 17.29
CA ILE A 393 -4.49 -14.36 16.66
C ILE A 393 -5.93 -14.50 17.13
N ASN A 394 -6.45 -15.74 17.25
CA ASN A 394 -7.81 -15.96 17.72
C ASN A 394 -7.98 -15.41 19.14
N GLN A 395 -7.06 -15.71 20.06
CA GLN A 395 -7.10 -15.20 21.44
C GLN A 395 -6.95 -13.69 21.53
N ILE A 396 -6.09 -13.09 20.68
CA ILE A 396 -5.94 -11.64 20.63
C ILE A 396 -7.22 -10.99 20.13
N MET A 397 -7.84 -11.55 19.09
CA MET A 397 -9.05 -10.98 18.46
C MET A 397 -10.28 -11.03 19.36
N GLU A 398 -10.37 -11.95 20.32
CA GLU A 398 -11.43 -11.98 21.33
C GLU A 398 -11.38 -10.71 22.22
N LYS A 399 -10.18 -10.26 22.57
CA LYS A 399 -9.96 -9.09 23.46
C LYS A 399 -9.68 -7.78 22.70
N ALA A 400 -9.11 -7.88 21.50
CA ALA A 400 -8.66 -6.76 20.69
C ALA A 400 -8.99 -6.95 19.19
N PRO A 401 -10.26 -6.78 18.77
CA PRO A 401 -10.70 -7.01 17.37
C PRO A 401 -9.96 -6.18 16.32
N HIS A 402 -9.38 -5.04 16.74
CA HIS A 402 -8.59 -4.16 15.89
C HIS A 402 -7.24 -4.77 15.44
N TYR A 403 -6.85 -5.97 15.93
CA TYR A 403 -5.73 -6.74 15.39
C TYR A 403 -5.83 -6.91 13.86
N ARG A 404 -7.06 -6.97 13.32
CA ARG A 404 -7.32 -7.07 11.86
C ARG A 404 -6.63 -5.97 11.04
N HIS A 405 -6.33 -4.81 11.62
CA HIS A 405 -5.60 -3.75 10.93
C HIS A 405 -4.20 -4.17 10.49
N LEU A 406 -3.55 -5.09 11.21
CA LEU A 406 -2.23 -5.60 10.84
C LEU A 406 -2.26 -6.48 9.58
N GLU A 407 -3.40 -7.12 9.30
CA GLU A 407 -3.58 -8.03 8.15
C GLU A 407 -3.61 -7.28 6.79
N LYS A 408 -3.66 -5.94 6.79
CA LYS A 408 -3.64 -5.10 5.57
C LYS A 408 -2.29 -5.11 4.89
N VAL A 409 -1.22 -5.30 5.63
CA VAL A 409 0.15 -5.13 5.19
C VAL A 409 0.93 -6.44 5.28
N LYS A 410 2.07 -6.52 4.59
CA LYS A 410 2.97 -7.66 4.74
C LYS A 410 3.60 -7.62 6.13
N PRO A 411 3.73 -8.77 6.79
CA PRO A 411 4.48 -8.86 8.04
C PRO A 411 5.96 -8.56 7.81
N GLY A 412 6.65 -8.09 8.86
CA GLY A 412 8.05 -7.71 8.83
C GLY A 412 8.98 -8.69 9.54
N ILE A 413 10.27 -8.65 9.15
CA ILE A 413 11.36 -9.23 9.95
C ILE A 413 11.48 -8.43 11.25
N THR A 414 11.39 -7.11 11.16
CA THR A 414 11.32 -6.19 12.31
C THR A 414 10.03 -5.39 12.31
N SER A 415 9.57 -4.99 13.49
CA SER A 415 8.36 -4.19 13.67
C SER A 415 8.56 -3.04 14.65
N TRP A 416 7.73 -2.00 14.56
CA TRP A 416 7.74 -0.92 15.53
C TRP A 416 7.40 -1.41 16.94
N GLY A 417 6.46 -2.37 17.04
CA GLY A 417 6.13 -3.03 18.30
C GLY A 417 7.33 -3.76 18.91
N GLN A 418 8.15 -4.44 18.12
CA GLN A 418 9.37 -5.09 18.61
C GLN A 418 10.44 -4.09 19.08
N VAL A 419 10.57 -2.95 18.39
CA VAL A 419 11.55 -1.90 18.72
C VAL A 419 11.16 -1.17 20.01
N LYS A 420 9.88 -0.87 20.20
CA LYS A 420 9.40 -0.05 21.34
C LYS A 420 9.04 -0.86 22.57
N TYR A 421 8.37 -2.00 22.39
CA TYR A 421 7.88 -2.83 23.49
C TYR A 421 8.80 -4.03 23.77
N GLY A 422 9.41 -4.59 22.72
CA GLY A 422 10.22 -5.80 22.83
C GLY A 422 9.43 -7.07 22.53
N TYR A 423 9.85 -8.17 23.16
CA TYR A 423 9.17 -9.46 23.06
C TYR A 423 7.99 -9.54 24.00
N ALA A 424 6.92 -10.20 23.52
CA ALA A 424 5.76 -10.55 24.30
C ALA A 424 5.85 -12.04 24.71
N GLU A 425 5.69 -12.33 25.99
CA GLU A 425 5.76 -13.68 26.57
C GLU A 425 4.36 -14.27 26.84
N ASN A 426 3.32 -13.43 26.77
CA ASN A 426 1.92 -13.81 26.94
C ASN A 426 1.00 -12.99 26.02
N VAL A 427 -0.29 -13.34 25.97
CA VAL A 427 -1.28 -12.71 25.10
C VAL A 427 -1.54 -11.25 25.49
N GLU A 428 -1.53 -10.92 26.77
CA GLU A 428 -1.72 -9.55 27.31
C GLU A 428 -0.61 -8.63 26.83
N GLU A 429 0.62 -9.09 26.84
CA GLU A 429 1.77 -8.36 26.30
C GLU A 429 1.70 -8.23 24.78
N MET A 430 1.20 -9.25 24.08
CA MET A 430 0.94 -9.16 22.63
C MET A 430 -0.09 -8.07 22.32
N ILE A 431 -1.14 -7.95 23.13
CA ILE A 431 -2.15 -6.89 23.01
C ILE A 431 -1.51 -5.51 23.32
N SER A 432 -0.68 -5.43 24.36
CA SER A 432 0.01 -4.18 24.70
C SER A 432 0.98 -3.72 23.60
N ARG A 433 1.65 -4.66 22.92
CA ARG A 433 2.49 -4.39 21.75
C ARG A 433 1.69 -3.99 20.52
N LEU A 434 0.48 -4.53 20.36
CA LEU A 434 -0.39 -4.33 19.21
C LEU A 434 -0.61 -2.85 18.88
N LYS A 435 -0.77 -2.00 19.88
CA LYS A 435 -0.97 -0.54 19.70
C LYS A 435 0.15 0.12 18.86
N TYR A 436 1.40 -0.31 19.07
CA TYR A 436 2.54 0.23 18.29
C TYR A 436 2.54 -0.26 16.85
N ASP A 437 2.20 -1.53 16.63
CA ASP A 437 2.12 -2.09 15.29
C ASP A 437 0.91 -1.51 14.52
N VAL A 438 -0.21 -1.21 15.19
CA VAL A 438 -1.34 -0.49 14.57
C VAL A 438 -0.94 0.95 14.22
N LEU A 439 -0.26 1.66 15.13
CA LEU A 439 0.25 3.01 14.85
C LEU A 439 1.22 3.01 13.65
N TYR A 440 2.06 1.98 13.52
CA TYR A 440 2.91 1.83 12.34
C TYR A 440 2.07 1.68 11.07
N VAL A 441 1.08 0.80 11.07
CA VAL A 441 0.23 0.56 9.88
C VAL A 441 -0.49 1.83 9.44
N GLU A 442 -1.04 2.59 10.38
CA GLU A 442 -1.77 3.84 10.07
C GLU A 442 -0.85 4.99 9.60
N ASN A 443 0.45 4.92 9.92
CA ASN A 443 1.45 5.95 9.57
C ASN A 443 2.57 5.45 8.67
N MET A 444 2.34 4.35 7.93
CA MET A 444 3.36 3.75 7.07
C MET A 444 3.96 4.75 6.09
N SER A 445 5.28 4.85 6.12
CA SER A 445 6.06 5.65 5.17
C SER A 445 7.49 5.09 5.07
N LEU A 446 8.18 5.36 3.97
CA LEU A 446 9.58 4.99 3.82
C LEU A 446 10.46 5.58 4.93
N SER A 447 10.18 6.82 5.33
CA SER A 447 10.92 7.47 6.44
C SER A 447 10.77 6.71 7.76
N LEU A 448 9.55 6.23 8.06
CA LEU A 448 9.30 5.43 9.27
C LEU A 448 9.97 4.06 9.17
N ASP A 449 9.97 3.42 8.00
CA ASP A 449 10.68 2.17 7.77
C ASP A 449 12.18 2.29 8.03
N PHE A 450 12.82 3.34 7.50
CA PHE A 450 14.25 3.61 7.77
C PHE A 450 14.52 3.85 9.25
N LYS A 451 13.66 4.59 9.95
CA LYS A 451 13.79 4.77 11.41
C LYS A 451 13.73 3.43 12.14
N ILE A 452 12.76 2.57 11.82
CA ILE A 452 12.62 1.25 12.46
C ILE A 452 13.84 0.38 12.18
N MET A 453 14.34 0.35 10.94
CA MET A 453 15.56 -0.39 10.60
C MET A 453 16.77 0.10 11.39
N PHE A 454 16.95 1.41 11.50
CA PHE A 454 18.05 2.01 12.28
C PHE A 454 17.98 1.62 13.76
N TYR A 455 16.81 1.76 14.41
CA TYR A 455 16.63 1.33 15.78
C TYR A 455 16.81 -0.18 15.99
N THR A 456 16.40 -0.98 15.01
CA THR A 456 16.62 -2.45 15.03
C THR A 456 18.10 -2.78 15.06
N ILE A 457 18.93 -2.12 14.24
CA ILE A 457 20.38 -2.30 14.24
C ILE A 457 20.95 -1.96 15.62
N ILE A 458 20.55 -0.84 16.21
CA ILE A 458 21.01 -0.45 17.56
C ILE A 458 20.66 -1.52 18.61
N ILE A 459 19.43 -2.08 18.56
CA ILE A 459 18.98 -3.11 19.50
C ILE A 459 19.80 -4.40 19.32
N ILE A 460 20.10 -4.80 18.08
CA ILE A 460 20.92 -5.97 17.79
C ILE A 460 22.35 -5.76 18.33
N LEU A 461 22.96 -4.61 18.07
CA LEU A 461 24.31 -4.28 18.55
C LEU A 461 24.40 -4.24 20.09
N LYS A 462 23.33 -3.81 20.78
CA LYS A 462 23.25 -3.84 22.25
C LYS A 462 23.02 -5.25 22.82
N GLY A 463 22.81 -6.27 21.97
CA GLY A 463 22.55 -7.63 22.40
C GLY A 463 21.24 -7.77 23.21
N SER A 464 20.29 -6.85 23.02
CA SER A 464 18.99 -6.85 23.70
C SER A 464 17.94 -7.73 22.99
N GLY A 465 18.34 -8.61 22.07
CA GLY A 465 17.52 -9.71 21.60
C GLY A 465 17.33 -10.72 22.74
N LYS A 466 16.11 -11.17 22.99
CA LYS A 466 15.86 -12.24 23.98
C LYS A 466 16.17 -13.60 23.39
#